data_3d6f8b82bb426a5358816c813bc3a544
#
_entry.id   3d6f8b82bb426a5358816c813bc3a544
#
_cell.length_a   1.000
_cell.length_b   1.000
_cell.length_c   1.000
_cell.angle_alpha   90.00
_cell.angle_beta   90.00
_cell.angle_gamma   90.00
#
_symmetry.space_group_name_H-M   'P 1'
#
loop_
_entity.id
_entity.type
_entity.pdbx_description
1 polymer ?
#
loop_
_entity_poly.entity_id
_entity_poly.type
_entity_poly.pdbx_seq_one_letter_code
_entity_poly.pdbx_strand_id
1 'polypeptide(L)'
;MGKLSYALKRARKMDYRAMFKTADMLHKKTGKSRVWLMADMAKCAAKYNAGYVDYKIAEMYRLNDAQRATQITRGISNSIVARMNDKKFWHFFDNKTEFNQLFHEQVKREWLNFASATEAQFAEFVQGRGDIICKPIDGSSGQGIL
;
A
#
# COMPACT_ATOMS: atom_id res chain seq x y z
N MET A 1 -6.44 -23.00 -4.50
CA MET A 1 -6.76 -22.65 -3.07
C MET A 1 -8.21 -22.18 -3.03
N GLY A 2 -9.05 -22.78 -2.16
CA GLY A 2 -10.47 -22.45 -2.08
C GLY A 2 -10.71 -21.05 -1.52
N LYS A 3 -11.79 -20.39 -1.96
CA LYS A 3 -12.19 -19.05 -1.49
C LYS A 3 -12.25 -18.92 0.03
N LEU A 4 -12.60 -20.00 0.72
CA LEU A 4 -12.70 -20.06 2.19
C LEU A 4 -11.33 -19.97 2.87
N SER A 5 -10.31 -20.67 2.35
CA SER A 5 -8.96 -20.65 2.91
C SER A 5 -8.30 -19.26 2.74
N TYR A 6 -8.61 -18.58 1.65
CA TYR A 6 -8.15 -17.20 1.41
C TYR A 6 -8.79 -16.22 2.39
N ALA A 7 -10.11 -16.32 2.61
CA ALA A 7 -10.84 -15.48 3.55
C ALA A 7 -10.33 -15.64 4.99
N LEU A 8 -10.11 -16.89 5.44
CA LEU A 8 -9.55 -17.20 6.76
C LEU A 8 -8.12 -16.65 6.93
N LYS A 9 -7.27 -16.79 5.91
CA LYS A 9 -5.90 -16.28 5.94
C LYS A 9 -5.89 -14.75 6.00
N ARG A 10 -6.82 -14.10 5.31
CA ARG A 10 -6.98 -12.64 5.32
C ARG A 10 -7.52 -12.15 6.67
N ALA A 11 -8.50 -12.84 7.25
CA ALA A 11 -9.03 -12.52 8.57
C ALA A 11 -7.96 -12.60 9.66
N ARG A 12 -7.09 -13.63 9.63
CA ARG A 12 -5.97 -13.76 10.59
C ARG A 12 -4.93 -12.65 10.50
N LYS A 13 -4.76 -12.04 9.31
CA LYS A 13 -3.77 -10.96 9.08
C LYS A 13 -4.36 -9.55 9.21
N MET A 14 -5.64 -9.45 9.52
CA MET A 14 -6.32 -8.15 9.60
C MET A 14 -5.97 -7.44 10.91
N ASP A 15 -5.63 -6.17 10.83
CA ASP A 15 -5.47 -5.31 11.99
C ASP A 15 -6.85 -4.89 12.52
N TYR A 16 -7.36 -5.70 13.44
CA TYR A 16 -8.67 -5.46 14.09
C TYR A 16 -8.68 -4.15 14.89
N ARG A 17 -7.54 -3.78 15.51
CA ARG A 17 -7.44 -2.52 16.28
C ARG A 17 -7.64 -1.31 15.36
N ALA A 18 -6.98 -1.30 14.20
CA ALA A 18 -7.13 -0.25 13.21
C ALA A 18 -8.55 -0.23 12.61
N MET A 19 -9.18 -1.40 12.43
CA MET A 19 -10.57 -1.49 11.96
C MET A 19 -11.54 -0.89 12.99
N PHE A 20 -11.40 -1.20 14.27
CA PHE A 20 -12.21 -0.60 15.36
C PHE A 20 -12.00 0.92 15.45
N LYS A 21 -10.74 1.37 15.37
CA LYS A 21 -10.41 2.82 15.30
C LYS A 21 -11.11 3.51 14.13
N THR A 22 -11.15 2.84 12.98
CA THR A 22 -11.84 3.37 11.79
C THR A 22 -13.33 3.47 12.02
N ALA A 23 -13.97 2.45 12.61
CA ALA A 23 -15.40 2.48 12.95
C ALA A 23 -15.71 3.60 13.95
N ASP A 24 -14.86 3.81 14.96
CA ASP A 24 -15.04 4.90 15.94
C ASP A 24 -14.92 6.29 15.30
N MET A 25 -13.92 6.48 14.45
CA MET A 25 -13.74 7.71 13.70
C MET A 25 -14.94 8.01 12.80
N LEU A 26 -15.44 7.01 12.06
CA LEU A 26 -16.58 7.16 11.17
C LEU A 26 -17.90 7.37 11.95
N HIS A 27 -18.05 6.75 13.12
CA HIS A 27 -19.14 7.02 14.03
C HIS A 27 -19.20 8.51 14.41
N LYS A 28 -18.07 9.07 14.86
CA LYS A 28 -17.95 10.49 15.21
C LYS A 28 -18.23 11.40 14.01
N LYS A 29 -17.79 11.03 12.81
CA LYS A 29 -17.97 11.81 11.58
C LYS A 29 -19.39 11.77 11.05
N THR A 30 -20.11 10.65 11.18
CA THR A 30 -21.37 10.39 10.45
C THR A 30 -22.59 10.21 11.33
N GLY A 31 -22.42 10.00 12.63
CA GLY A 31 -23.50 9.62 13.55
C GLY A 31 -23.99 8.17 13.42
N LYS A 32 -23.52 7.40 12.42
CA LYS A 32 -23.89 5.98 12.26
C LYS A 32 -23.38 5.14 13.42
N SER A 33 -24.14 4.13 13.87
CA SER A 33 -23.72 3.30 14.99
C SER A 33 -22.44 2.50 14.65
N ARG A 34 -21.57 2.29 15.63
CA ARG A 34 -20.35 1.49 15.48
C ARG A 34 -20.64 0.06 15.01
N VAL A 35 -21.69 -0.54 15.55
CA VAL A 35 -22.13 -1.89 15.19
C VAL A 35 -22.53 -1.95 13.73
N TRP A 36 -23.31 -0.97 13.27
CA TRP A 36 -23.72 -0.89 11.87
C TRP A 36 -22.50 -0.72 10.95
N LEU A 37 -21.56 0.16 11.29
CA LEU A 37 -20.33 0.39 10.51
C LEU A 37 -19.47 -0.87 10.42
N MET A 38 -19.32 -1.60 11.52
CA MET A 38 -18.58 -2.86 11.56
C MET A 38 -19.25 -3.94 10.69
N ALA A 39 -20.57 -4.10 10.78
CA ALA A 39 -21.32 -5.05 9.96
C ALA A 39 -21.23 -4.69 8.47
N ASP A 40 -21.34 -3.40 8.12
CA ASP A 40 -21.25 -2.93 6.75
C ASP A 40 -19.83 -3.08 6.19
N MET A 41 -18.77 -2.83 6.98
CA MET A 41 -17.39 -3.15 6.61
C MET A 41 -17.21 -4.66 6.33
N ALA A 42 -17.76 -5.53 7.17
CA ALA A 42 -17.72 -6.98 6.97
C ALA A 42 -18.44 -7.39 5.68
N LYS A 43 -19.63 -6.81 5.41
CA LYS A 43 -20.35 -6.99 4.14
C LYS A 43 -19.50 -6.55 2.95
N CYS A 44 -18.87 -5.37 3.02
CA CYS A 44 -18.02 -4.85 1.96
C CYS A 44 -16.76 -5.72 1.75
N ALA A 45 -16.18 -6.24 2.81
CA ALA A 45 -15.04 -7.18 2.72
C ALA A 45 -15.43 -8.47 2.00
N ALA A 46 -16.59 -9.03 2.32
CA ALA A 46 -17.07 -10.27 1.72
C ALA A 46 -17.51 -10.10 0.25
N LYS A 47 -18.25 -9.01 -0.04
CA LYS A 47 -18.88 -8.82 -1.36
C LYS A 47 -17.97 -8.13 -2.37
N TYR A 48 -17.17 -7.15 -1.92
CA TYR A 48 -16.37 -6.28 -2.79
C TYR A 48 -14.85 -6.40 -2.56
N ASN A 49 -14.40 -7.36 -1.76
CA ASN A 49 -12.99 -7.49 -1.35
C ASN A 49 -12.40 -6.20 -0.75
N ALA A 50 -13.23 -5.36 -0.15
CA ALA A 50 -12.82 -4.09 0.44
C ALA A 50 -12.28 -4.28 1.86
N GLY A 51 -11.10 -3.73 2.15
CA GLY A 51 -10.63 -3.60 3.52
C GLY A 51 -11.24 -2.37 4.21
N TYR A 52 -10.99 -2.21 5.52
CA TYR A 52 -11.43 -1.02 6.26
C TYR A 52 -10.81 0.28 5.73
N VAL A 53 -9.64 0.20 5.12
CA VAL A 53 -8.97 1.34 4.46
C VAL A 53 -9.74 1.74 3.20
N ASP A 54 -10.07 0.76 2.32
CA ASP A 54 -10.88 1.00 1.12
C ASP A 54 -12.25 1.60 1.51
N TYR A 55 -12.87 1.00 2.52
CA TYR A 55 -14.17 1.42 3.04
C TYR A 55 -14.17 2.88 3.49
N LYS A 56 -13.09 3.30 4.19
CA LYS A 56 -12.90 4.66 4.66
C LYS A 56 -12.63 5.64 3.50
N ILE A 57 -11.69 5.31 2.62
CA ILE A 57 -11.23 6.21 1.56
C ILE A 57 -12.33 6.43 0.51
N ALA A 58 -12.99 5.35 0.06
CA ALA A 58 -14.09 5.42 -0.90
C ALA A 58 -15.42 5.81 -0.27
N GLU A 59 -15.46 6.15 1.04
CA GLU A 59 -16.66 6.47 1.79
C GLU A 59 -17.81 5.47 1.54
N MET A 60 -17.50 4.17 1.48
CA MET A 60 -18.44 3.11 1.08
C MET A 60 -19.72 3.10 1.91
N TYR A 61 -19.70 3.64 3.13
CA TYR A 61 -20.86 3.82 4.00
C TYR A 61 -21.92 4.80 3.45
N ARG A 62 -21.61 5.55 2.39
CA ARG A 62 -22.50 6.45 1.67
C ARG A 62 -23.00 5.86 0.35
N LEU A 63 -22.32 4.81 -0.15
CA LEU A 63 -22.56 4.25 -1.47
C LEU A 63 -23.63 3.16 -1.43
N ASN A 64 -24.44 3.08 -2.47
CA ASN A 64 -25.32 1.95 -2.71
C ASN A 64 -24.52 0.75 -3.31
N ASP A 65 -25.17 -0.40 -3.43
CA ASP A 65 -24.52 -1.63 -3.88
C ASP A 65 -23.98 -1.53 -5.34
N ALA A 66 -24.66 -0.80 -6.22
CA ALA A 66 -24.19 -0.58 -7.59
C ALA A 66 -22.92 0.29 -7.62
N GLN A 67 -22.90 1.37 -6.87
CA GLN A 67 -21.74 2.25 -6.74
C GLN A 67 -20.54 1.53 -6.07
N ARG A 68 -20.80 0.70 -5.04
CA ARG A 68 -19.77 -0.11 -4.41
C ARG A 68 -19.14 -1.12 -5.36
N ALA A 69 -19.94 -1.68 -6.29
CA ALA A 69 -19.48 -2.64 -7.28
C ALA A 69 -18.53 -2.03 -8.32
N THR A 70 -18.54 -0.72 -8.53
CA THR A 70 -17.61 -0.03 -9.46
C THR A 70 -16.25 0.27 -8.83
N GLN A 71 -16.09 0.07 -7.50
CA GLN A 71 -14.84 0.42 -6.82
C GLN A 71 -13.76 -0.66 -7.05
N ILE A 72 -12.60 -0.25 -7.51
CA ILE A 72 -11.40 -1.10 -7.56
C ILE A 72 -10.75 -1.08 -6.17
N THR A 73 -11.20 -1.98 -5.31
CA THR A 73 -10.64 -2.13 -3.97
C THR A 73 -9.24 -2.73 -4.01
N ARG A 74 -8.48 -2.59 -2.92
CA ARG A 74 -7.14 -3.18 -2.80
C ARG A 74 -7.15 -4.70 -3.06
N GLY A 75 -8.20 -5.39 -2.64
CA GLY A 75 -8.34 -6.82 -2.90
C GLY A 75 -8.51 -7.15 -4.39
N ILE A 76 -9.26 -6.34 -5.13
CA ILE A 76 -9.43 -6.46 -6.57
C ILE A 76 -8.13 -6.09 -7.29
N SER A 77 -7.51 -4.97 -6.93
CA SER A 77 -6.22 -4.53 -7.47
C SER A 77 -5.14 -5.60 -7.30
N ASN A 78 -5.00 -6.18 -6.11
CA ASN A 78 -4.06 -7.26 -5.86
C ASN A 78 -4.33 -8.50 -6.73
N SER A 79 -5.59 -8.80 -7.02
CA SER A 79 -5.96 -9.92 -7.90
C SER A 79 -5.57 -9.65 -9.35
N ILE A 80 -5.75 -8.41 -9.81
CA ILE A 80 -5.35 -7.96 -11.16
C ILE A 80 -3.82 -8.04 -11.28
N VAL A 81 -3.08 -7.45 -10.33
CA VAL A 81 -1.62 -7.48 -10.31
C VAL A 81 -1.09 -8.92 -10.30
N ALA A 82 -1.66 -9.79 -9.46
CA ALA A 82 -1.23 -11.19 -9.38
C ALA A 82 -1.47 -11.98 -10.67
N ARG A 83 -2.44 -11.55 -11.50
CA ARG A 83 -2.78 -12.20 -12.77
C ARG A 83 -2.03 -11.61 -13.97
N MET A 84 -1.81 -10.29 -13.96
CA MET A 84 -1.28 -9.54 -15.10
C MET A 84 0.23 -9.35 -15.05
N ASN A 85 0.80 -9.33 -13.84
CA ASN A 85 2.22 -9.07 -13.65
C ASN A 85 2.96 -10.37 -13.30
N ASP A 86 4.02 -10.66 -14.05
CA ASP A 86 4.91 -11.78 -13.74
C ASP A 86 5.75 -11.45 -12.49
N LYS A 87 5.66 -12.32 -11.49
CA LYS A 87 6.33 -12.14 -10.18
C LYS A 87 7.84 -12.05 -10.28
N LYS A 88 8.43 -12.65 -11.33
CA LYS A 88 9.89 -12.61 -11.52
C LYS A 88 10.42 -11.19 -11.73
N PHE A 89 9.56 -10.25 -12.14
CA PHE A 89 9.94 -8.84 -12.33
C PHE A 89 9.62 -7.92 -11.15
N TRP A 90 8.95 -8.43 -10.10
CA TRP A 90 8.53 -7.57 -8.97
C TRP A 90 9.71 -6.94 -8.23
N HIS A 91 10.82 -7.67 -8.09
CA HIS A 91 12.01 -7.17 -7.40
C HIS A 91 12.56 -5.87 -8.02
N PHE A 92 12.47 -5.71 -9.34
CA PHE A 92 12.87 -4.47 -10.01
C PHE A 92 12.08 -3.23 -9.56
N PHE A 93 10.85 -3.41 -9.06
CA PHE A 93 10.01 -2.31 -8.59
C PHE A 93 10.04 -2.16 -7.07
N ASP A 94 10.39 -3.21 -6.36
CA ASP A 94 10.51 -3.19 -4.89
C ASP A 94 11.88 -2.67 -4.45
N ASN A 95 12.96 -3.05 -5.16
CA ASN A 95 14.34 -2.64 -4.90
C ASN A 95 14.69 -1.36 -5.68
N LYS A 96 14.89 -0.25 -4.96
CA LYS A 96 15.16 1.06 -5.58
C LYS A 96 16.50 1.12 -6.34
N THR A 97 17.48 0.34 -5.92
CA THR A 97 18.78 0.27 -6.62
C THR A 97 18.64 -0.41 -7.96
N GLU A 98 17.98 -1.57 -7.99
CA GLU A 98 17.71 -2.30 -9.24
C GLU A 98 16.83 -1.49 -10.18
N PHE A 99 15.79 -0.80 -9.64
CA PHE A 99 14.97 0.11 -10.42
C PHE A 99 15.78 1.23 -11.06
N ASN A 100 16.63 1.91 -10.29
CA ASN A 100 17.45 3.01 -10.80
C ASN A 100 18.48 2.53 -11.84
N GLN A 101 19.02 1.32 -11.71
CA GLN A 101 19.92 0.72 -12.70
C GLN A 101 19.18 0.39 -13.99
N LEU A 102 18.03 -0.28 -13.90
CA LEU A 102 17.24 -0.69 -15.06
C LEU A 102 16.70 0.50 -15.86
N PHE A 103 16.28 1.53 -15.15
CA PHE A 103 15.66 2.73 -15.74
C PHE A 103 16.59 3.95 -15.68
N HIS A 104 17.90 3.77 -15.75
CA HIS A 104 18.88 4.86 -15.60
C HIS A 104 18.66 6.02 -16.57
N GLU A 105 18.27 5.73 -17.81
CA GLU A 105 17.99 6.75 -18.82
C GLU A 105 16.73 7.60 -18.50
N GLN A 106 15.75 7.01 -17.82
CA GLN A 106 14.49 7.67 -17.46
C GLN A 106 14.57 8.39 -16.11
N VAL A 107 15.34 7.84 -15.17
CA VAL A 107 15.45 8.38 -13.80
C VAL A 107 16.06 9.79 -13.78
N LYS A 108 17.06 10.06 -14.60
CA LYS A 108 17.68 11.40 -14.84
C LYS A 108 18.12 12.17 -13.58
N ARG A 109 18.15 11.52 -12.43
CA ARG A 109 18.65 12.07 -11.16
C ARG A 109 19.88 11.29 -10.74
N GLU A 110 20.79 11.99 -10.12
CA GLU A 110 21.93 11.34 -9.50
C GLU A 110 21.50 10.56 -8.27
N TRP A 111 22.10 9.42 -8.06
CA TRP A 111 21.85 8.57 -6.90
C TRP A 111 23.11 7.76 -6.57
N LEU A 112 23.22 7.39 -5.32
CA LEU A 112 24.32 6.56 -4.82
C LEU A 112 23.74 5.42 -3.98
N ASN A 113 24.21 4.19 -4.23
CA ASN A 113 23.93 3.08 -3.35
C ASN A 113 24.90 3.12 -2.17
N PHE A 114 24.46 3.66 -1.05
CA PHE A 114 25.27 3.83 0.16
C PHE A 114 25.80 2.50 0.71
N ALA A 115 25.08 1.39 0.54
CA ALA A 115 25.50 0.07 1.04
C ALA A 115 26.76 -0.48 0.34
N SER A 116 27.07 0.00 -0.87
CA SER A 116 28.25 -0.43 -1.64
C SER A 116 29.23 0.71 -1.94
N ALA A 117 28.91 1.94 -1.52
CA ALA A 117 29.78 3.09 -1.75
C ALA A 117 30.93 3.15 -0.75
N THR A 118 32.08 3.61 -1.21
CA THR A 118 33.22 3.97 -0.36
C THR A 118 33.00 5.36 0.26
N GLU A 119 33.72 5.67 1.33
CA GLU A 119 33.69 7.02 1.95
C GLU A 119 34.04 8.13 0.93
N ALA A 120 35.04 7.88 0.08
CA ALA A 120 35.43 8.83 -0.96
C ALA A 120 34.29 9.08 -1.97
N GLN A 121 33.62 8.04 -2.44
CA GLN A 121 32.47 8.16 -3.33
C GLN A 121 31.30 8.90 -2.67
N PHE A 122 31.08 8.66 -1.39
CA PHE A 122 30.05 9.40 -0.65
C PHE A 122 30.42 10.87 -0.48
N ALA A 123 31.66 11.17 -0.11
CA ALA A 123 32.15 12.56 0.02
C ALA A 123 32.02 13.33 -1.30
N GLU A 124 32.42 12.71 -2.41
CA GLU A 124 32.25 13.29 -3.75
C GLU A 124 30.78 13.51 -4.10
N PHE A 125 29.93 12.51 -3.79
CA PHE A 125 28.48 12.60 -4.08
C PHE A 125 27.82 13.74 -3.32
N VAL A 126 28.20 14.03 -2.07
CA VAL A 126 27.57 15.12 -1.27
C VAL A 126 28.20 16.49 -1.54
N GLN A 127 29.36 16.53 -2.17
CA GLN A 127 30.08 17.77 -2.40
C GLN A 127 29.23 18.73 -3.27
N GLY A 128 29.05 19.95 -2.79
CA GLY A 128 28.28 21.00 -3.48
C GLY A 128 26.76 20.83 -3.44
N ARG A 129 26.25 19.79 -2.74
CA ARG A 129 24.81 19.61 -2.53
C ARG A 129 24.39 20.13 -1.18
N GLY A 130 23.32 20.94 -1.14
CA GLY A 130 22.76 21.45 0.12
C GLY A 130 22.05 20.37 0.91
N ASP A 131 21.21 19.60 0.23
CA ASP A 131 20.38 18.56 0.82
C ASP A 131 20.46 17.25 0.02
N ILE A 132 20.44 16.13 0.74
CA ILE A 132 20.31 14.79 0.17
C ILE A 132 19.15 14.06 0.84
N ILE A 133 18.53 13.15 0.13
CA ILE A 133 17.46 12.30 0.67
C ILE A 133 17.96 10.87 0.74
N CYS A 134 18.03 10.33 1.95
CA CYS A 134 18.33 8.93 2.19
C CYS A 134 17.05 8.11 2.22
N LYS A 135 17.03 7.01 1.47
CA LYS A 135 15.86 6.11 1.40
C LYS A 135 16.30 4.66 1.60
N PRO A 136 15.56 3.86 2.36
CA PRO A 136 15.78 2.42 2.38
C PRO A 136 15.71 1.83 0.97
N ILE A 137 16.54 0.82 0.68
CA ILE A 137 16.52 0.12 -0.62
C ILE A 137 15.14 -0.44 -0.89
N ASP A 138 14.54 -1.09 0.11
CA ASP A 138 13.20 -1.65 0.06
C ASP A 138 12.22 -0.78 0.87
N GLY A 139 10.94 -1.03 0.69
CA GLY A 139 9.88 -0.34 1.41
C GLY A 139 9.22 0.78 0.62
N SER A 140 8.11 1.26 1.16
CA SER A 140 7.23 2.23 0.52
C SER A 140 6.60 3.18 1.54
N SER A 141 5.78 4.13 1.05
CA SER A 141 4.97 5.03 1.88
C SER A 141 5.76 5.96 2.80
N GLY A 142 6.99 6.31 2.42
CA GLY A 142 7.80 7.27 3.15
C GLY A 142 8.41 6.74 4.45
N GLN A 143 8.32 5.44 4.72
CA GLN A 143 8.93 4.87 5.92
C GLN A 143 10.45 4.81 5.80
N GLY A 144 11.16 5.28 6.85
CA GLY A 144 12.62 5.24 6.93
C GLY A 144 13.33 6.22 5.98
N ILE A 145 12.66 7.26 5.51
CA ILE A 145 13.30 8.37 4.76
C ILE A 145 13.93 9.32 5.76
N LEU A 146 15.18 9.68 5.52
CA LEU A 146 15.98 10.66 6.26
C LEU A 146 16.37 11.83 5.34
#